data_6f5006f6cf8471c7a507c9aef10125ef
#
_entry.id   6f5006f6cf8471c7a507c9aef10125ef
#
_cell.length_a   1.000
_cell.length_b   1.000
_cell.length_c   1.000
_cell.angle_alpha   90.00
_cell.angle_beta   90.00
_cell.angle_gamma   90.00
#
_symmetry.space_group_name_H-M   'P 1'
#
loop_
_entity.id
_entity.type
_entity.pdbx_description
1 polymer ?
#
loop_
_entity_poly.entity_id
_entity_poly.type
_entity_poly.pdbx_seq_one_letter_code
_entity_poly.pdbx_strand_id
1 'polypeptide(L)'
;TRTLANPQDSETFLLAAMYAAQGYAVVATDYLGFAKSTYGYHPYLHADSEATTVLDSVRAARAAASSVGANLSGKVMFTGYSQGGHASMAAQRAAERDYGTEFNVVAGAHLAGPYNLSGSLRVPDAIAGVQFFVPYLVTSWQKVYGTVYTDVKTAFKTPYSDYIESLLPNPTLNYTTLVTTGKLPGGPGVTPNQARDLVFQPEFLAAAQAGGSNPLFVAAQKNDLLGWNPKARVLLCGGAGDPTVPPAIHQRAMKADFDSRGLTNVASVDVDALVQATYGPGGKAPTDPASAAFATYYGNYHGTYEPPFCHAQARAVFDAVK
;
A
#
# COMPACT_ATOMS: atom_id res chain seq x y z
N THR A 1 -7.40 4.04 -15.59
CA THR A 1 -7.33 2.73 -16.27
C THR A 1 -5.89 2.47 -16.67
N ARG A 2 -5.37 1.31 -16.34
CA ARG A 2 -4.03 0.85 -16.74
C ARG A 2 -3.99 0.60 -18.24
N THR A 3 -2.89 0.99 -18.90
CA THR A 3 -2.74 0.80 -20.35
C THR A 3 -1.28 0.84 -20.78
N LEU A 4 -0.89 -0.12 -21.62
CA LEU A 4 0.42 -0.12 -22.31
C LEU A 4 0.53 0.96 -23.41
N ALA A 5 -0.59 1.59 -23.81
CA ALA A 5 -0.57 2.69 -24.75
C ALA A 5 -0.08 4.02 -24.13
N ASN A 6 -0.05 4.12 -22.80
CA ASN A 6 0.48 5.28 -22.09
C ASN A 6 1.90 5.03 -21.59
N PRO A 7 2.94 5.62 -22.19
CA PRO A 7 4.32 5.41 -21.76
C PRO A 7 4.64 5.97 -20.36
N GLN A 8 3.74 6.78 -19.80
CA GLN A 8 3.86 7.30 -18.43
C GLN A 8 3.31 6.29 -17.38
N ASP A 9 2.63 5.23 -17.81
CA ASP A 9 2.14 4.17 -16.92
C ASP A 9 3.27 3.13 -16.68
N SER A 10 4.30 3.57 -15.93
CA SER A 10 5.48 2.75 -15.63
C SER A 10 5.13 1.47 -14.87
N GLU A 11 4.08 1.49 -14.04
CA GLU A 11 3.64 0.31 -13.29
C GLU A 11 3.08 -0.76 -14.23
N THR A 12 2.25 -0.37 -15.20
CA THR A 12 1.72 -1.33 -16.19
C THR A 12 2.85 -1.96 -17.02
N PHE A 13 3.87 -1.17 -17.43
CA PHE A 13 5.06 -1.71 -18.11
C PHE A 13 5.85 -2.66 -17.21
N LEU A 14 6.03 -2.32 -15.94
CA LEU A 14 6.72 -3.18 -14.98
C LEU A 14 6.00 -4.53 -14.81
N LEU A 15 4.69 -4.52 -14.63
CA LEU A 15 3.89 -5.75 -14.52
C LEU A 15 3.93 -6.59 -15.80
N ALA A 16 3.88 -5.94 -16.97
CA ALA A 16 4.00 -6.63 -18.24
C ALA A 16 5.37 -7.31 -18.40
N ALA A 17 6.46 -6.60 -18.10
CA ALA A 17 7.82 -7.13 -18.22
C ALA A 17 8.12 -8.22 -17.18
N MET A 18 7.72 -8.00 -15.94
CA MET A 18 8.04 -8.90 -14.83
C MET A 18 7.20 -10.18 -14.84
N TYR A 19 5.95 -10.12 -15.33
CA TYR A 19 5.04 -11.26 -15.25
C TYR A 19 4.45 -11.66 -16.60
N ALA A 20 3.77 -10.78 -17.33
CA ALA A 20 3.07 -11.18 -18.55
C ALA A 20 4.03 -11.72 -19.61
N ALA A 21 5.15 -11.06 -19.86
CA ALA A 21 6.19 -11.50 -20.79
C ALA A 21 6.90 -12.81 -20.35
N GLN A 22 6.65 -13.26 -19.12
CA GLN A 22 7.20 -14.48 -18.54
C GLN A 22 6.19 -15.63 -18.48
N GLY A 23 5.04 -15.48 -19.16
CA GLY A 23 4.03 -16.52 -19.27
C GLY A 23 3.00 -16.55 -18.15
N TYR A 24 2.82 -15.45 -17.40
CA TYR A 24 1.74 -15.31 -16.43
C TYR A 24 0.54 -14.58 -17.04
N ALA A 25 -0.66 -15.03 -16.73
CA ALA A 25 -1.86 -14.21 -16.91
C ALA A 25 -1.92 -13.19 -15.77
N VAL A 26 -1.72 -11.92 -16.08
CA VAL A 26 -1.70 -10.83 -15.11
C VAL A 26 -3.07 -10.20 -15.01
N VAL A 27 -3.62 -10.16 -13.80
CA VAL A 27 -4.91 -9.51 -13.50
C VAL A 27 -4.63 -8.38 -12.53
N ALA A 28 -4.76 -7.15 -13.00
CA ALA A 28 -4.55 -5.94 -12.20
C ALA A 28 -5.89 -5.21 -12.02
N THR A 29 -6.40 -5.18 -10.80
CA THR A 29 -7.65 -4.47 -10.47
C THR A 29 -7.41 -2.96 -10.36
N ASP A 30 -8.40 -2.17 -10.79
CA ASP A 30 -8.39 -0.71 -10.64
C ASP A 30 -8.91 -0.25 -9.26
N TYR A 31 -9.42 -1.15 -8.43
CA TYR A 31 -10.11 -0.90 -7.16
C TYR A 31 -11.44 -0.11 -7.27
N LEU A 32 -12.22 -0.11 -6.20
CA LEU A 32 -13.42 0.71 -6.09
C LEU A 32 -13.07 2.20 -6.17
N GLY A 33 -13.91 2.97 -6.86
CA GLY A 33 -13.73 4.41 -7.04
C GLY A 33 -12.82 4.82 -8.20
N PHE A 34 -12.07 3.87 -8.79
CA PHE A 34 -11.19 4.14 -9.94
C PHE A 34 -11.76 3.64 -11.27
N ALA A 35 -11.22 4.15 -12.36
CA ALA A 35 -11.47 3.75 -13.76
C ALA A 35 -12.96 3.65 -14.12
N LYS A 36 -13.49 2.43 -14.25
CA LYS A 36 -14.90 2.17 -14.63
C LYS A 36 -15.80 1.95 -13.43
N SER A 37 -15.28 2.01 -12.19
CA SER A 37 -16.09 1.88 -11.00
C SER A 37 -17.07 3.05 -10.88
N THR A 38 -18.32 2.74 -10.56
CA THR A 38 -19.35 3.73 -10.23
C THR A 38 -19.43 4.04 -8.75
N TYR A 39 -18.55 3.43 -7.95
CA TYR A 39 -18.45 3.70 -6.52
C TYR A 39 -17.93 5.12 -6.27
N GLY A 40 -18.56 5.88 -5.38
CA GLY A 40 -18.39 7.33 -5.29
C GLY A 40 -17.03 7.79 -4.72
N TYR A 41 -16.23 6.87 -4.15
CA TYR A 41 -14.89 7.18 -3.61
C TYR A 41 -14.02 5.92 -3.57
N HIS A 42 -12.72 6.09 -3.34
CA HIS A 42 -11.81 4.97 -3.11
C HIS A 42 -11.69 4.65 -1.61
N PRO A 43 -12.11 3.43 -1.15
CA PRO A 43 -11.93 3.01 0.24
C PRO A 43 -10.47 2.58 0.48
N TYR A 44 -9.60 3.58 0.64
CA TYR A 44 -8.15 3.43 0.72
C TYR A 44 -7.72 2.64 1.95
N LEU A 45 -6.89 1.61 1.75
CA LEU A 45 -6.42 0.69 2.78
C LEU A 45 -7.56 0.08 3.64
N HIS A 46 -8.71 -0.16 3.02
CA HIS A 46 -9.80 -0.91 3.62
C HIS A 46 -9.69 -2.37 3.20
N ALA A 47 -9.19 -3.22 4.08
CA ALA A 47 -8.78 -4.60 3.80
C ALA A 47 -9.86 -5.45 3.12
N ASP A 48 -11.11 -5.36 3.59
CA ASP A 48 -12.20 -6.17 3.04
C ASP A 48 -12.58 -5.76 1.61
N SER A 49 -12.66 -4.46 1.31
CA SER A 49 -12.97 -4.00 -0.05
C SER A 49 -11.84 -4.25 -1.02
N GLU A 50 -10.58 -4.11 -0.57
CA GLU A 50 -9.42 -4.45 -1.38
C GLU A 50 -9.38 -5.95 -1.69
N ALA A 51 -9.56 -6.81 -0.68
CA ALA A 51 -9.61 -8.25 -0.86
C ALA A 51 -10.72 -8.66 -1.84
N THR A 52 -11.94 -8.17 -1.64
CA THR A 52 -13.08 -8.49 -2.50
C THR A 52 -12.82 -8.07 -3.93
N THR A 53 -12.31 -6.85 -4.15
CA THR A 53 -12.04 -6.33 -5.49
C THR A 53 -10.97 -7.15 -6.22
N VAL A 54 -9.92 -7.59 -5.50
CA VAL A 54 -8.87 -8.44 -6.07
C VAL A 54 -9.44 -9.84 -6.41
N LEU A 55 -10.20 -10.46 -5.53
CA LEU A 55 -10.79 -11.78 -5.77
C LEU A 55 -11.80 -11.75 -6.93
N ASP A 56 -12.65 -10.73 -7.00
CA ASP A 56 -13.59 -10.56 -8.09
C ASP A 56 -12.90 -10.32 -9.44
N SER A 57 -11.75 -9.64 -9.43
CA SER A 57 -10.94 -9.49 -10.66
C SER A 57 -10.41 -10.83 -11.17
N VAL A 58 -10.03 -11.76 -10.28
CA VAL A 58 -9.64 -13.13 -10.67
C VAL A 58 -10.84 -13.90 -11.23
N ARG A 59 -12.03 -13.78 -10.63
CA ARG A 59 -13.28 -14.37 -11.15
C ARG A 59 -13.59 -13.86 -12.56
N ALA A 60 -13.52 -12.54 -12.74
CA ALA A 60 -13.73 -11.90 -14.03
C ALA A 60 -12.72 -12.37 -15.10
N ALA A 61 -11.44 -12.46 -14.73
CA ALA A 61 -10.41 -12.96 -15.62
C ALA A 61 -10.62 -14.43 -16.03
N ARG A 62 -11.04 -15.29 -15.10
CA ARG A 62 -11.41 -16.68 -15.41
C ARG A 62 -12.60 -16.76 -16.38
N ALA A 63 -13.61 -15.93 -16.17
CA ALA A 63 -14.76 -15.88 -17.06
C ALA A 63 -14.40 -15.39 -18.47
N ALA A 64 -13.45 -14.47 -18.58
CA ALA A 64 -13.00 -13.90 -19.85
C ALA A 64 -11.90 -14.73 -20.55
N ALA A 65 -11.28 -15.70 -19.90
CA ALA A 65 -10.08 -16.39 -20.39
C ALA A 65 -10.25 -16.97 -21.79
N SER A 66 -11.35 -17.67 -22.06
CA SER A 66 -11.63 -18.28 -23.36
C SER A 66 -11.81 -17.24 -24.48
N SER A 67 -12.39 -16.08 -24.17
CA SER A 67 -12.63 -15.01 -25.16
C SER A 67 -11.34 -14.32 -25.62
N VAL A 68 -10.28 -14.43 -24.84
CA VAL A 68 -8.95 -13.89 -25.17
C VAL A 68 -7.92 -15.00 -25.49
N GLY A 69 -8.40 -16.25 -25.65
CA GLY A 69 -7.52 -17.38 -25.99
C GLY A 69 -6.53 -17.79 -24.87
N ALA A 70 -6.79 -17.40 -23.62
CA ALA A 70 -5.94 -17.75 -22.50
C ALA A 70 -6.28 -19.13 -21.94
N ASN A 71 -5.24 -19.95 -21.71
CA ASN A 71 -5.35 -21.24 -21.05
C ASN A 71 -4.75 -21.12 -19.64
N LEU A 72 -5.59 -21.05 -18.62
CA LEU A 72 -5.18 -20.83 -17.24
C LEU A 72 -4.91 -22.16 -16.54
N SER A 73 -3.81 -22.25 -15.80
CA SER A 73 -3.43 -23.43 -15.00
C SER A 73 -4.34 -23.65 -13.78
N GLY A 74 -5.14 -22.66 -13.43
CA GLY A 74 -5.94 -22.66 -12.20
C GLY A 74 -5.18 -22.25 -10.93
N LYS A 75 -3.84 -22.19 -10.98
CA LYS A 75 -3.01 -21.69 -9.89
C LYS A 75 -3.20 -20.17 -9.73
N VAL A 76 -3.27 -19.70 -8.49
CA VAL A 76 -3.41 -18.27 -8.17
C VAL A 76 -2.22 -17.83 -7.34
N MET A 77 -1.65 -16.70 -7.71
CA MET A 77 -0.55 -16.04 -7.00
C MET A 77 -0.96 -14.59 -6.76
N PHE A 78 -0.80 -14.11 -5.53
CA PHE A 78 -1.12 -12.74 -5.18
C PHE A 78 0.14 -11.91 -5.03
N THR A 79 0.17 -10.73 -5.67
CA THR A 79 1.25 -9.75 -5.48
C THR A 79 0.73 -8.34 -5.64
N GLY A 80 1.47 -7.40 -5.11
CA GLY A 80 1.22 -5.97 -5.23
C GLY A 80 2.25 -5.19 -4.44
N TYR A 81 2.43 -3.94 -4.81
CA TYR A 81 3.39 -3.03 -4.21
C TYR A 81 2.69 -1.90 -3.48
N SER A 82 3.22 -1.44 -2.34
CA SER A 82 2.67 -0.34 -1.53
C SER A 82 1.22 -0.65 -1.09
N GLN A 83 0.23 0.16 -1.45
CA GLN A 83 -1.18 -0.18 -1.27
C GLN A 83 -1.50 -1.56 -1.86
N GLY A 84 -0.94 -1.90 -3.02
CA GLY A 84 -1.10 -3.22 -3.63
C GLY A 84 -0.51 -4.35 -2.78
N GLY A 85 0.54 -4.08 -1.99
CA GLY A 85 1.08 -5.01 -1.00
C GLY A 85 0.06 -5.33 0.10
N HIS A 86 -0.63 -4.31 0.62
CA HIS A 86 -1.73 -4.47 1.56
C HIS A 86 -2.90 -5.23 0.92
N ALA A 87 -3.35 -4.81 -0.27
CA ALA A 87 -4.47 -5.42 -0.97
C ALA A 87 -4.21 -6.90 -1.33
N SER A 88 -3.01 -7.22 -1.81
CA SER A 88 -2.64 -8.60 -2.17
C SER A 88 -2.58 -9.52 -0.95
N MET A 89 -2.11 -9.02 0.21
CA MET A 89 -2.10 -9.78 1.45
C MET A 89 -3.52 -9.95 2.01
N ALA A 90 -4.35 -8.90 1.97
CA ALA A 90 -5.76 -9.00 2.35
C ALA A 90 -6.50 -10.03 1.47
N ALA A 91 -6.23 -10.03 0.16
CA ALA A 91 -6.81 -10.98 -0.78
C ALA A 91 -6.35 -12.43 -0.52
N GLN A 92 -5.05 -12.66 -0.30
CA GLN A 92 -4.56 -14.01 0.05
C GLN A 92 -5.20 -14.50 1.35
N ARG A 93 -5.22 -13.65 2.39
CA ARG A 93 -5.86 -13.98 3.68
C ARG A 93 -7.33 -14.38 3.49
N ALA A 94 -8.09 -13.60 2.73
CA ALA A 94 -9.50 -13.88 2.46
C ALA A 94 -9.68 -15.13 1.58
N ALA A 95 -8.89 -15.30 0.52
CA ALA A 95 -8.94 -16.48 -0.34
C ALA A 95 -8.71 -17.76 0.43
N GLU A 96 -7.69 -17.80 1.30
CA GLU A 96 -7.35 -19.01 2.05
C GLU A 96 -8.29 -19.28 3.23
N ARG A 97 -8.87 -18.23 3.83
CA ARG A 97 -9.80 -18.34 4.96
C ARG A 97 -11.21 -18.74 4.49
N ASP A 98 -11.74 -18.02 3.48
CA ASP A 98 -13.15 -18.03 3.13
C ASP A 98 -13.44 -18.77 1.82
N TYR A 99 -12.45 -18.88 0.91
CA TYR A 99 -12.63 -19.37 -0.46
C TYR A 99 -11.59 -20.44 -0.87
N GLY A 100 -11.12 -21.23 0.10
CA GLY A 100 -10.04 -22.20 -0.14
C GLY A 100 -10.36 -23.31 -1.15
N THR A 101 -11.64 -23.55 -1.47
CA THR A 101 -12.06 -24.46 -2.53
C THR A 101 -12.19 -23.79 -3.91
N GLU A 102 -12.30 -22.46 -3.93
CA GLU A 102 -12.44 -21.68 -5.17
C GLU A 102 -11.09 -21.26 -5.73
N PHE A 103 -10.16 -20.85 -4.86
CA PHE A 103 -8.86 -20.35 -5.27
C PHE A 103 -7.75 -21.33 -4.87
N ASN A 104 -7.08 -21.89 -5.87
CA ASN A 104 -5.86 -22.68 -5.66
C ASN A 104 -4.68 -21.71 -5.46
N VAL A 105 -4.57 -21.13 -4.27
CA VAL A 105 -3.49 -20.20 -3.92
C VAL A 105 -2.19 -20.99 -3.72
N VAL A 106 -1.18 -20.73 -4.52
CA VAL A 106 0.12 -21.42 -4.46
C VAL A 106 1.24 -20.54 -3.89
N ALA A 107 1.11 -19.22 -3.99
CA ALA A 107 2.04 -18.26 -3.37
C ALA A 107 1.42 -16.87 -3.22
N GLY A 108 1.94 -16.11 -2.27
CA GLY A 108 1.79 -14.66 -2.19
C GLY A 108 3.15 -13.97 -2.10
N ALA A 109 3.29 -12.83 -2.72
CA ALA A 109 4.46 -11.97 -2.58
C ALA A 109 3.97 -10.53 -2.34
N HIS A 110 4.12 -10.05 -1.12
CA HIS A 110 3.56 -8.78 -0.69
C HIS A 110 4.72 -7.79 -0.51
N LEU A 111 4.68 -6.68 -1.28
CA LEU A 111 5.84 -5.84 -1.53
C LEU A 111 5.60 -4.46 -0.92
N ALA A 112 6.46 -4.05 0.02
CA ALA A 112 6.47 -2.74 0.68
C ALA A 112 5.06 -2.27 1.12
N GLY A 113 4.24 -3.19 1.64
CA GLY A 113 2.86 -2.89 2.02
C GLY A 113 2.71 -2.43 3.46
N PRO A 114 1.74 -1.54 3.75
CA PRO A 114 1.44 -1.07 5.10
C PRO A 114 0.56 -2.08 5.87
N TYR A 115 1.14 -3.17 6.37
CA TYR A 115 0.42 -4.30 6.97
C TYR A 115 -0.03 -4.08 8.41
N ASN A 116 0.62 -3.18 9.16
CA ASN A 116 0.41 -2.89 10.57
C ASN A 116 0.02 -1.42 10.73
N LEU A 117 -1.21 -1.11 10.36
CA LEU A 117 -1.73 0.26 10.31
C LEU A 117 -1.93 0.84 11.72
N SER A 118 -2.42 0.02 12.66
CA SER A 118 -2.55 0.46 14.05
C SER A 118 -1.19 0.70 14.72
N GLY A 119 -0.17 -0.08 14.35
CA GLY A 119 1.21 0.15 14.75
C GLY A 119 1.78 1.47 14.22
N SER A 120 1.43 1.85 12.99
CA SER A 120 1.84 3.13 12.41
C SER A 120 1.30 4.34 13.20
N LEU A 121 0.07 4.27 13.69
CA LEU A 121 -0.52 5.35 14.47
C LEU A 121 0.23 5.61 15.78
N ARG A 122 0.95 4.63 16.31
CA ARG A 122 1.76 4.76 17.55
C ARG A 122 3.13 5.40 17.34
N VAL A 123 3.54 5.56 16.08
CA VAL A 123 4.83 6.14 15.73
C VAL A 123 4.61 7.46 15.00
N PRO A 124 4.86 8.60 15.66
CA PRO A 124 4.57 9.93 15.07
C PRO A 124 5.22 10.16 13.71
N ASP A 125 6.46 9.72 13.53
CA ASP A 125 7.19 9.90 12.28
C ASP A 125 6.62 9.05 11.13
N ALA A 126 6.03 7.88 11.42
CA ALA A 126 5.35 7.09 10.41
C ALA A 126 4.08 7.79 9.88
N ILE A 127 3.41 8.56 10.73
CA ILE A 127 2.25 9.38 10.32
C ILE A 127 2.70 10.62 9.52
N ALA A 128 3.86 11.17 9.86
CA ALA A 128 4.38 12.37 9.24
C ALA A 128 4.95 12.14 7.84
N GLY A 129 5.48 10.96 7.57
CA GLY A 129 6.16 10.65 6.30
C GLY A 129 5.26 10.72 5.06
N VAL A 130 3.92 10.80 5.21
CA VAL A 130 2.98 10.63 4.11
C VAL A 130 1.88 11.70 4.15
N GLN A 131 2.25 12.92 3.87
CA GLN A 131 1.41 14.13 3.99
C GLN A 131 0.07 14.07 3.28
N PHE A 132 -0.03 13.34 2.18
CA PHE A 132 -1.26 13.16 1.41
C PHE A 132 -2.05 11.93 1.87
N PHE A 133 -1.35 10.81 2.09
CA PHE A 133 -1.99 9.53 2.35
C PHE A 133 -2.71 9.48 3.69
N VAL A 134 -2.22 10.17 4.72
CA VAL A 134 -2.88 10.18 6.03
C VAL A 134 -4.21 10.92 6.01
N PRO A 135 -4.34 12.16 5.50
CA PRO A 135 -5.65 12.78 5.34
C PRO A 135 -6.59 11.99 4.41
N TYR A 136 -6.05 11.38 3.35
CA TYR A 136 -6.82 10.52 2.46
C TYR A 136 -7.37 9.29 3.19
N LEU A 137 -6.55 8.62 3.99
CA LEU A 137 -6.93 7.47 4.79
C LEU A 137 -7.99 7.83 5.83
N VAL A 138 -7.78 8.90 6.59
CA VAL A 138 -8.72 9.34 7.66
C VAL A 138 -10.09 9.67 7.08
N THR A 139 -10.15 10.42 5.97
CA THR A 139 -11.41 10.75 5.30
C THR A 139 -12.06 9.54 4.61
N SER A 140 -11.26 8.63 4.06
CA SER A 140 -11.75 7.37 3.50
C SER A 140 -12.39 6.49 4.56
N TRP A 141 -11.71 6.29 5.69
CA TRP A 141 -12.25 5.48 6.78
C TRP A 141 -13.44 6.15 7.49
N GLN A 142 -13.49 7.48 7.52
CA GLN A 142 -14.71 8.17 7.97
C GLN A 142 -15.90 7.83 7.06
N LYS A 143 -15.71 7.80 5.74
CA LYS A 143 -16.78 7.39 4.80
C LYS A 143 -17.16 5.92 4.93
N VAL A 144 -16.18 5.03 5.19
CA VAL A 144 -16.43 3.59 5.36
C VAL A 144 -17.15 3.29 6.67
N TYR A 145 -16.64 3.83 7.77
CA TYR A 145 -17.09 3.46 9.12
C TYR A 145 -18.06 4.45 9.76
N GLY A 146 -18.03 5.72 9.35
CA GLY A 146 -18.86 6.79 9.91
C GLY A 146 -18.53 7.19 11.36
N THR A 147 -17.45 6.67 11.92
CA THR A 147 -17.15 6.76 13.37
C THR A 147 -15.77 7.29 13.70
N VAL A 148 -14.93 7.62 12.70
CA VAL A 148 -13.55 8.06 12.94
C VAL A 148 -13.51 9.40 13.69
N TYR A 149 -14.45 10.28 13.38
CA TYR A 149 -14.74 11.51 14.13
C TYR A 149 -16.23 11.84 14.05
N THR A 150 -16.72 12.62 15.02
CA THR A 150 -18.12 13.08 15.03
C THR A 150 -18.29 14.44 14.36
N ASP A 151 -17.25 15.27 14.40
CA ASP A 151 -17.17 16.57 13.72
C ASP A 151 -15.77 16.66 13.08
N VAL A 152 -15.74 17.02 11.81
CA VAL A 152 -14.51 17.18 11.03
C VAL A 152 -13.52 18.14 11.70
N LYS A 153 -14.01 19.15 12.43
CA LYS A 153 -13.19 20.13 13.16
C LYS A 153 -12.47 19.54 14.37
N THR A 154 -12.91 18.38 14.86
CA THR A 154 -12.19 17.66 15.92
C THR A 154 -10.98 16.90 15.40
N ALA A 155 -10.95 16.59 14.11
CA ALA A 155 -9.85 15.89 13.45
C ALA A 155 -8.92 16.84 12.69
N PHE A 156 -9.48 17.82 12.00
CA PHE A 156 -8.74 18.72 11.10
C PHE A 156 -8.82 20.18 11.56
N LYS A 157 -7.71 20.89 11.43
CA LYS A 157 -7.62 22.33 11.71
C LYS A 157 -8.24 23.17 10.58
N THR A 158 -8.73 24.36 10.91
CA THR A 158 -9.06 25.38 9.90
C THR A 158 -7.77 25.83 9.19
N PRO A 159 -7.76 26.03 7.84
CA PRO A 159 -8.94 25.99 6.95
C PRO A 159 -9.28 24.58 6.42
N TYR A 160 -8.50 23.54 6.73
CA TYR A 160 -8.66 22.20 6.14
C TYR A 160 -10.02 21.58 6.52
N SER A 161 -10.46 21.75 7.75
CA SER A 161 -11.79 21.28 8.22
C SER A 161 -12.96 21.81 7.39
N ASP A 162 -12.79 22.94 6.70
CA ASP A 162 -13.89 23.57 5.95
C ASP A 162 -14.13 22.89 4.59
N TYR A 163 -13.15 22.11 4.09
CA TYR A 163 -13.25 21.55 2.75
C TYR A 163 -12.67 20.13 2.56
N ILE A 164 -11.95 19.58 3.55
CA ILE A 164 -11.21 18.32 3.35
C ILE A 164 -12.12 17.16 2.92
N GLU A 165 -13.32 17.04 3.50
CA GLU A 165 -14.27 15.98 3.17
C GLU A 165 -14.87 16.10 1.75
N SER A 166 -14.86 17.31 1.17
CA SER A 166 -15.26 17.53 -0.22
C SER A 166 -14.13 17.22 -1.20
N LEU A 167 -12.87 17.26 -0.74
CA LEU A 167 -11.70 16.97 -1.56
C LEU A 167 -11.30 15.50 -1.50
N LEU A 168 -11.39 14.88 -0.32
CA LEU A 168 -10.88 13.54 -0.07
C LEU A 168 -11.96 12.63 0.55
N PRO A 169 -11.91 11.33 0.29
CA PRO A 169 -11.05 10.65 -0.68
C PRO A 169 -11.55 10.88 -2.13
N ASN A 170 -10.66 11.29 -3.02
CA ASN A 170 -10.99 11.54 -4.42
C ASN A 170 -9.94 10.87 -5.32
N PRO A 171 -10.35 9.93 -6.21
CA PRO A 171 -9.42 9.16 -7.03
C PRO A 171 -8.74 9.98 -8.15
N THR A 172 -9.20 11.20 -8.41
CA THR A 172 -8.64 12.07 -9.48
C THR A 172 -7.67 13.12 -8.96
N LEU A 173 -7.64 13.35 -7.63
CA LEU A 173 -6.74 14.31 -7.03
C LEU A 173 -5.45 13.62 -6.56
N ASN A 174 -4.34 14.30 -6.76
CA ASN A 174 -3.01 13.85 -6.31
C ASN A 174 -2.34 14.90 -5.42
N TYR A 175 -1.29 14.48 -4.74
CA TYR A 175 -0.53 15.33 -3.82
C TYR A 175 -0.05 16.63 -4.48
N THR A 176 0.54 16.55 -5.67
CA THR A 176 1.06 17.73 -6.38
C THR A 176 -0.03 18.76 -6.62
N THR A 177 -1.18 18.33 -7.13
CA THR A 177 -2.33 19.22 -7.37
C THR A 177 -2.81 19.87 -6.08
N LEU A 178 -2.93 19.11 -5.00
CA LEU A 178 -3.43 19.62 -3.71
C LEU A 178 -2.46 20.62 -3.08
N VAL A 179 -1.16 20.40 -3.20
CA VAL A 179 -0.13 21.32 -2.69
C VAL A 179 -0.02 22.57 -3.56
N THR A 180 0.04 22.43 -4.89
CA THR A 180 0.16 23.60 -5.80
C THR A 180 -1.05 24.50 -5.79
N THR A 181 -2.24 23.96 -5.44
CA THR A 181 -3.47 24.75 -5.27
C THR A 181 -3.69 25.24 -3.83
N GLY A 182 -2.74 24.99 -2.92
CA GLY A 182 -2.81 25.41 -1.52
C GLY A 182 -3.87 24.67 -0.70
N LYS A 183 -4.36 23.52 -1.17
CA LYS A 183 -5.39 22.73 -0.48
C LYS A 183 -4.82 21.79 0.58
N LEU A 184 -3.54 21.42 0.47
CA LEU A 184 -2.76 20.76 1.52
C LEU A 184 -1.42 21.46 1.69
N PRO A 185 -0.84 21.45 2.89
CA PRO A 185 0.49 21.99 3.11
C PRO A 185 1.56 21.06 2.53
N GLY A 186 2.60 21.63 1.95
CA GLY A 186 3.71 20.88 1.38
C GLY A 186 4.60 21.77 0.51
N GLY A 187 5.50 21.14 -0.22
CA GLY A 187 6.46 21.84 -1.08
C GLY A 187 7.73 22.30 -0.32
N PRO A 188 8.58 23.12 -0.97
CA PRO A 188 9.84 23.55 -0.39
C PRO A 188 9.68 24.23 0.97
N GLY A 189 10.47 23.82 1.94
CA GLY A 189 10.48 24.40 3.29
C GLY A 189 9.42 23.87 4.25
N VAL A 190 8.54 22.97 3.83
CA VAL A 190 7.56 22.32 4.72
C VAL A 190 7.97 20.86 4.94
N THR A 191 8.41 20.54 6.15
CA THR A 191 8.73 19.16 6.52
C THR A 191 7.47 18.31 6.65
N PRO A 192 7.57 16.97 6.53
CA PRO A 192 6.43 16.07 6.77
C PRO A 192 5.73 16.27 8.12
N ASN A 193 6.52 16.46 9.19
CA ASN A 193 5.98 16.74 10.54
C ASN A 193 5.22 18.08 10.59
N GLN A 194 5.78 19.13 9.99
CA GLN A 194 5.08 20.41 9.89
C GLN A 194 3.78 20.32 9.11
N ALA A 195 3.77 19.59 7.97
CA ALA A 195 2.55 19.39 7.19
C ALA A 195 1.47 18.66 8.00
N ARG A 196 1.83 17.58 8.71
CA ARG A 196 0.92 16.87 9.61
C ARG A 196 0.34 17.81 10.68
N ASP A 197 1.20 18.57 11.35
CA ASP A 197 0.83 19.45 12.46
C ASP A 197 0.01 20.67 12.01
N LEU A 198 0.13 21.07 10.75
CA LEU A 198 -0.73 22.09 10.15
C LEU A 198 -2.16 21.57 9.88
N VAL A 199 -2.28 20.30 9.45
CA VAL A 199 -3.55 19.71 8.99
C VAL A 199 -4.40 19.18 10.14
N PHE A 200 -3.79 18.46 11.07
CA PHE A 200 -4.53 17.72 12.10
C PHE A 200 -4.59 18.45 13.44
N GLN A 201 -5.67 18.21 14.17
CA GLN A 201 -5.75 18.61 15.58
C GLN A 201 -4.79 17.75 16.42
N PRO A 202 -3.98 18.34 17.29
CA PRO A 202 -2.99 17.57 18.08
C PRO A 202 -3.67 16.57 19.02
N GLU A 203 -4.84 16.92 19.58
CA GLU A 203 -5.60 16.03 20.45
C GLU A 203 -6.13 14.80 19.70
N PHE A 204 -6.53 14.96 18.43
CA PHE A 204 -6.97 13.86 17.59
C PHE A 204 -5.84 12.86 17.33
N LEU A 205 -4.65 13.36 16.98
CA LEU A 205 -3.48 12.51 16.78
C LEU A 205 -3.01 11.85 18.07
N ALA A 206 -2.95 12.61 19.18
CA ALA A 206 -2.54 12.08 20.47
C ALA A 206 -3.48 10.97 20.97
N ALA A 207 -4.79 11.13 20.80
CA ALA A 207 -5.77 10.11 21.13
C ALA A 207 -5.63 8.85 20.27
N ALA A 208 -5.36 9.00 18.97
CA ALA A 208 -5.11 7.87 18.08
C ALA A 208 -3.80 7.14 18.45
N GLN A 209 -2.74 7.86 18.81
CA GLN A 209 -1.46 7.30 19.26
C GLN A 209 -1.59 6.53 20.57
N ALA A 210 -2.41 7.02 21.49
CA ALA A 210 -2.70 6.33 22.75
C ALA A 210 -3.42 4.99 22.53
N GLY A 211 -4.14 4.84 21.42
CA GLY A 211 -4.79 3.60 21.04
C GLY A 211 -6.07 3.30 21.84
N GLY A 212 -6.20 2.06 22.32
CA GLY A 212 -7.39 1.63 23.10
C GLY A 212 -8.67 1.68 22.28
N SER A 213 -9.70 2.34 22.82
CA SER A 213 -11.00 2.49 22.15
C SER A 213 -11.10 3.71 21.22
N ASN A 214 -9.97 4.39 20.92
CA ASN A 214 -9.99 5.52 19.98
C ASN A 214 -10.53 5.07 18.62
N PRO A 215 -11.52 5.77 18.01
CA PRO A 215 -12.17 5.28 16.80
C PRO A 215 -11.25 5.14 15.59
N LEU A 216 -10.28 6.05 15.40
CA LEU A 216 -9.28 5.92 14.32
C LEU A 216 -8.37 4.72 14.56
N PHE A 217 -7.93 4.49 15.80
CA PHE A 217 -7.12 3.33 16.16
C PHE A 217 -7.87 2.02 15.96
N VAL A 218 -9.14 1.95 16.36
CA VAL A 218 -10.01 0.79 16.13
C VAL A 218 -10.23 0.54 14.63
N ALA A 219 -10.41 1.60 13.84
CA ALA A 219 -10.50 1.48 12.38
C ALA A 219 -9.18 0.93 11.79
N ALA A 220 -8.03 1.40 12.29
CA ALA A 220 -6.73 0.87 11.88
C ALA A 220 -6.58 -0.62 12.20
N GLN A 221 -6.95 -1.05 13.41
CA GLN A 221 -6.91 -2.47 13.81
C GLN A 221 -7.78 -3.37 12.94
N LYS A 222 -8.93 -2.90 12.46
CA LYS A 222 -9.79 -3.65 11.51
C LYS A 222 -9.12 -3.89 10.17
N ASN A 223 -8.19 -3.02 9.80
CA ASN A 223 -7.46 -3.07 8.54
C ASN A 223 -6.02 -3.60 8.69
N ASP A 224 -5.60 -3.96 9.89
CA ASP A 224 -4.36 -4.68 10.11
C ASP A 224 -4.40 -6.07 9.48
N LEU A 225 -3.26 -6.50 8.97
CA LEU A 225 -3.12 -7.81 8.31
C LEU A 225 -2.29 -8.80 9.14
N LEU A 226 -2.05 -8.52 10.41
CA LEU A 226 -1.42 -9.44 11.35
C LEU A 226 -2.41 -10.52 11.83
N GLY A 227 -1.91 -11.55 12.50
CA GLY A 227 -2.74 -12.49 13.25
C GLY A 227 -3.37 -13.61 12.42
N TRP A 228 -2.91 -13.89 11.19
CA TRP A 228 -3.41 -15.00 10.38
C TRP A 228 -2.31 -15.99 9.97
N ASN A 229 -2.69 -17.19 9.56
CA ASN A 229 -1.76 -18.26 9.20
C ASN A 229 -1.88 -18.59 7.71
N PRO A 230 -0.96 -18.12 6.85
CA PRO A 230 -0.96 -18.49 5.45
C PRO A 230 -0.70 -19.99 5.24
N LYS A 231 -1.49 -20.61 4.37
CA LYS A 231 -1.30 -21.99 3.93
C LYS A 231 -0.29 -22.08 2.79
N ALA A 232 -0.41 -21.16 1.83
CA ALA A 232 0.53 -21.04 0.73
C ALA A 232 1.81 -20.32 1.17
N ARG A 233 2.84 -20.42 0.34
CA ARG A 233 4.11 -19.71 0.53
C ARG A 233 3.90 -18.19 0.51
N VAL A 234 4.56 -17.48 1.40
CA VAL A 234 4.56 -16.01 1.45
C VAL A 234 5.96 -15.45 1.35
N LEU A 235 6.12 -14.42 0.52
CA LEU A 235 7.28 -13.54 0.50
C LEU A 235 6.85 -12.14 0.97
N LEU A 236 7.59 -11.59 1.93
CA LEU A 236 7.57 -10.17 2.27
C LEU A 236 8.81 -9.52 1.65
N CYS A 237 8.65 -8.46 0.87
CA CYS A 237 9.78 -7.70 0.33
C CYS A 237 9.62 -6.23 0.69
N GLY A 238 10.74 -5.58 1.01
CA GLY A 238 10.82 -4.14 1.29
C GLY A 238 12.27 -3.72 1.39
N GLY A 239 12.55 -2.44 1.46
CA GLY A 239 13.89 -1.89 1.60
C GLY A 239 14.05 -1.13 2.92
N ALA A 240 15.12 -1.37 3.67
CA ALA A 240 15.37 -0.74 4.97
C ALA A 240 15.38 0.80 4.93
N GLY A 241 15.66 1.37 3.77
CA GLY A 241 15.66 2.83 3.53
C GLY A 241 14.32 3.43 3.12
N ASP A 242 13.24 2.64 3.03
CA ASP A 242 11.92 3.15 2.61
C ASP A 242 11.35 4.15 3.63
N PRO A 243 11.21 5.45 3.25
CA PRO A 243 10.67 6.46 4.14
C PRO A 243 9.14 6.51 4.17
N THR A 244 8.48 5.86 3.19
CA THR A 244 7.02 5.93 3.00
C THR A 244 6.30 4.81 3.72
N VAL A 245 6.83 3.58 3.60
CA VAL A 245 6.32 2.40 4.30
C VAL A 245 7.45 1.79 5.13
N PRO A 246 7.73 2.35 6.32
CA PRO A 246 8.88 1.94 7.12
C PRO A 246 8.88 0.43 7.43
N PRO A 247 9.88 -0.33 6.97
CA PRO A 247 9.88 -1.81 7.14
C PRO A 247 9.85 -2.25 8.59
N ALA A 248 10.39 -1.43 9.50
CA ALA A 248 10.38 -1.73 10.93
C ALA A 248 8.96 -1.88 11.48
N ILE A 249 8.02 -1.09 10.99
CA ILE A 249 6.63 -1.07 11.45
C ILE A 249 5.80 -2.11 10.69
N HIS A 250 6.09 -2.34 9.43
CA HIS A 250 5.26 -3.17 8.55
C HIS A 250 5.88 -4.53 8.25
N GLN A 251 6.92 -4.60 7.42
CA GLN A 251 7.51 -5.85 6.98
C GLN A 251 8.09 -6.69 8.11
N ARG A 252 8.93 -6.06 8.97
CA ARG A 252 9.57 -6.77 10.11
C ARG A 252 8.56 -7.14 11.19
N ALA A 253 7.60 -6.26 11.48
CA ALA A 253 6.52 -6.58 12.42
C ALA A 253 5.65 -7.74 11.92
N MET A 254 5.31 -7.77 10.64
CA MET A 254 4.59 -8.87 10.02
C MET A 254 5.40 -10.17 10.05
N LYS A 255 6.70 -10.11 9.71
CA LYS A 255 7.57 -11.30 9.79
C LYS A 255 7.64 -11.84 11.21
N ALA A 256 7.83 -10.96 12.20
CA ALA A 256 7.86 -11.34 13.62
C ALA A 256 6.53 -11.95 14.08
N ASP A 257 5.41 -11.42 13.63
CA ASP A 257 4.07 -11.98 13.91
C ASP A 257 3.94 -13.41 13.35
N PHE A 258 4.36 -13.67 12.13
CA PHE A 258 4.39 -15.01 11.55
C PHE A 258 5.34 -15.95 12.28
N ASP A 259 6.56 -15.49 12.61
CA ASP A 259 7.57 -16.28 13.32
C ASP A 259 7.12 -16.67 14.74
N SER A 260 6.43 -15.76 15.43
CA SER A 260 5.91 -16.03 16.78
C SER A 260 4.88 -17.17 16.81
N ARG A 261 4.27 -17.47 15.64
CA ARG A 261 3.33 -18.60 15.45
C ARG A 261 3.99 -19.84 14.83
N GLY A 262 5.31 -19.83 14.66
CA GLY A 262 6.07 -20.96 14.14
C GLY A 262 5.89 -21.23 12.65
N LEU A 263 5.49 -20.23 11.86
CA LEU A 263 5.25 -20.39 10.43
C LEU A 263 6.57 -20.40 9.66
N THR A 264 6.85 -21.50 8.96
CA THR A 264 8.10 -21.70 8.20
C THR A 264 7.96 -21.42 6.70
N ASN A 265 6.73 -21.17 6.23
CA ASN A 265 6.42 -20.90 4.82
C ASN A 265 6.47 -19.40 4.47
N VAL A 266 6.98 -18.55 5.35
CA VAL A 266 7.10 -17.10 5.17
C VAL A 266 8.56 -16.68 5.10
N ALA A 267 8.98 -16.15 3.95
CA ALA A 267 10.28 -15.52 3.75
C ALA A 267 10.16 -13.98 3.81
N SER A 268 11.25 -13.30 4.18
CA SER A 268 11.35 -11.84 4.15
C SER A 268 12.67 -11.43 3.53
N VAL A 269 12.63 -10.48 2.58
CA VAL A 269 13.82 -9.99 1.85
C VAL A 269 13.90 -8.48 1.98
N ASP A 270 15.10 -8.00 2.31
CA ASP A 270 15.45 -6.58 2.31
C ASP A 270 16.27 -6.28 1.05
N VAL A 271 15.75 -5.40 0.19
CA VAL A 271 16.39 -5.02 -1.08
C VAL A 271 17.17 -3.71 -0.99
N ASP A 272 17.31 -3.11 0.18
CA ASP A 272 17.94 -1.80 0.37
C ASP A 272 19.37 -1.74 -0.18
N ALA A 273 20.17 -2.78 0.03
CA ALA A 273 21.52 -2.85 -0.49
C ALA A 273 21.56 -2.77 -2.04
N LEU A 274 20.58 -3.38 -2.72
CA LEU A 274 20.46 -3.32 -4.17
C LEU A 274 20.02 -1.92 -4.63
N VAL A 275 19.08 -1.30 -3.90
CA VAL A 275 18.63 0.07 -4.16
C VAL A 275 19.80 1.04 -4.00
N GLN A 276 20.56 0.93 -2.90
CA GLN A 276 21.72 1.78 -2.67
C GLN A 276 22.79 1.62 -3.77
N ALA A 277 23.14 0.39 -4.09
CA ALA A 277 24.16 0.10 -5.10
C ALA A 277 23.79 0.64 -6.49
N THR A 278 22.51 0.68 -6.82
CA THR A 278 22.02 1.08 -8.15
C THR A 278 21.76 2.58 -8.25
N TYR A 279 21.16 3.16 -7.24
CA TYR A 279 20.65 4.55 -7.29
C TYR A 279 21.33 5.50 -6.30
N GLY A 280 22.06 4.99 -5.33
CA GLY A 280 22.76 5.82 -4.35
C GLY A 280 24.00 6.47 -4.95
N PRO A 281 24.28 7.75 -4.65
CA PRO A 281 25.53 8.39 -5.05
C PRO A 281 26.76 7.62 -4.55
N GLY A 282 27.57 7.12 -5.48
CA GLY A 282 28.71 6.27 -5.13
C GLY A 282 28.31 4.91 -4.54
N GLY A 283 27.09 4.42 -4.82
CA GLY A 283 26.58 3.12 -4.35
C GLY A 283 26.12 3.12 -2.90
N LYS A 284 25.82 4.28 -2.31
CA LYS A 284 25.41 4.45 -0.91
C LYS A 284 24.25 5.42 -0.77
N ALA A 285 23.41 5.22 0.23
CA ALA A 285 22.38 6.19 0.57
C ALA A 285 23.02 7.52 1.03
N PRO A 286 22.51 8.69 0.56
CA PRO A 286 22.97 9.97 1.04
C PRO A 286 22.53 10.20 2.50
N THR A 287 23.40 10.81 3.30
CA THR A 287 23.21 11.00 4.74
C THR A 287 22.92 12.42 5.19
N ASP A 288 23.18 13.41 4.33
CA ASP A 288 22.92 14.83 4.65
C ASP A 288 21.49 15.23 4.26
N PRO A 289 20.55 15.42 5.22
CA PRO A 289 19.16 15.77 4.95
C PRO A 289 18.97 17.10 4.23
N ALA A 290 19.98 18.01 4.29
CA ALA A 290 19.94 19.31 3.62
C ALA A 290 20.37 19.23 2.15
N SER A 291 20.94 18.10 1.71
CA SER A 291 21.43 17.94 0.35
C SER A 291 20.33 17.63 -0.66
N ALA A 292 20.48 18.14 -1.89
CA ALA A 292 19.60 17.79 -3.00
C ALA A 292 19.65 16.29 -3.31
N ALA A 293 20.78 15.64 -3.10
CA ALA A 293 20.95 14.21 -3.28
C ALA A 293 20.04 13.40 -2.32
N PHE A 294 19.97 13.81 -1.05
CA PHE A 294 19.08 13.20 -0.06
C PHE A 294 17.61 13.35 -0.48
N ALA A 295 17.17 14.55 -0.80
CA ALA A 295 15.81 14.82 -1.22
C ALA A 295 15.42 14.01 -2.47
N THR A 296 16.31 13.92 -3.46
CA THR A 296 16.08 13.12 -4.67
C THR A 296 16.03 11.62 -4.39
N TYR A 297 16.99 11.12 -3.61
CA TYR A 297 17.09 9.68 -3.32
C TYR A 297 15.86 9.17 -2.55
N TYR A 298 15.56 9.78 -1.42
CA TYR A 298 14.44 9.35 -0.59
C TYR A 298 13.06 9.72 -1.17
N GLY A 299 12.99 10.80 -1.97
CA GLY A 299 11.78 11.15 -2.71
C GLY A 299 11.39 10.14 -3.81
N ASN A 300 12.37 9.43 -4.36
CA ASN A 300 12.15 8.39 -5.38
C ASN A 300 12.23 6.96 -4.84
N TYR A 301 12.67 6.77 -3.58
CA TYR A 301 12.94 5.45 -3.02
C TYR A 301 11.74 4.52 -3.18
N HIS A 302 10.64 4.85 -2.51
CA HIS A 302 9.44 4.01 -2.47
C HIS A 302 8.76 3.87 -3.83
N GLY A 303 8.61 4.97 -4.58
CA GLY A 303 7.81 4.98 -5.81
C GLY A 303 8.55 4.54 -7.08
N THR A 304 9.89 4.54 -7.06
CA THR A 304 10.67 4.34 -8.29
C THR A 304 11.80 3.33 -8.14
N TYR A 305 12.56 3.40 -7.04
CA TYR A 305 13.80 2.63 -6.93
C TYR A 305 13.59 1.21 -6.39
N GLU A 306 12.74 1.04 -5.42
CA GLU A 306 12.49 -0.22 -4.74
C GLU A 306 11.60 -1.19 -5.55
N PRO A 307 10.52 -0.74 -6.26
CA PRO A 307 9.57 -1.64 -6.91
C PRO A 307 10.20 -2.67 -7.84
N PRO A 308 11.16 -2.34 -8.75
CA PRO A 308 11.74 -3.32 -9.67
C PRO A 308 12.42 -4.50 -8.95
N PHE A 309 13.11 -4.21 -7.84
CA PHE A 309 13.81 -5.26 -7.08
C PHE A 309 12.82 -6.17 -6.35
N CYS A 310 11.81 -5.61 -5.70
CA CYS A 310 10.79 -6.41 -5.02
C CYS A 310 9.95 -7.24 -6.00
N HIS A 311 9.59 -6.71 -7.17
CA HIS A 311 8.90 -7.49 -8.19
C HIS A 311 9.78 -8.62 -8.77
N ALA A 312 11.09 -8.42 -8.89
CA ALA A 312 12.00 -9.49 -9.27
C ALA A 312 12.05 -10.63 -8.23
N GLN A 313 12.02 -10.30 -6.93
CA GLN A 313 11.94 -11.29 -5.86
C GLN A 313 10.58 -12.03 -5.88
N ALA A 314 9.48 -11.32 -6.08
CA ALA A 314 8.16 -11.91 -6.22
C ALA A 314 8.11 -12.91 -7.39
N ARG A 315 8.64 -12.52 -8.53
CA ARG A 315 8.71 -13.38 -9.71
C ARG A 315 9.52 -14.66 -9.43
N ALA A 316 10.67 -14.56 -8.76
CA ALA A 316 11.48 -15.73 -8.42
C ALA A 316 10.70 -16.75 -7.57
N VAL A 317 9.87 -16.26 -6.62
CA VAL A 317 8.98 -17.12 -5.82
C VAL A 317 7.89 -17.77 -6.69
N PHE A 318 7.31 -17.03 -7.62
CA PHE A 318 6.26 -17.53 -8.49
C PHE A 318 6.78 -18.53 -9.53
N ASP A 319 7.97 -18.30 -10.09
CA ASP A 319 8.61 -19.22 -11.02
C ASP A 319 8.87 -20.61 -10.39
N ALA A 320 9.05 -20.65 -9.06
CA ALA A 320 9.25 -21.91 -8.33
C ALA A 320 7.95 -22.73 -8.12
N VAL A 321 6.77 -22.16 -8.41
CA VAL A 321 5.46 -22.79 -8.16
C VAL A 321 4.49 -22.76 -9.34
N LYS A 322 4.88 -22.12 -10.45
CA LYS A 322 4.02 -22.02 -11.65
C LYS A 322 3.81 -23.33 -12.38
#